data_a9ca0fcafca14196fa77fab1c8847aba
#
_entry.id   a9ca0fcafca14196fa77fab1c8847aba
#
_cell.length_a   1.000
_cell.length_b   1.000
_cell.length_c   1.000
_cell.angle_alpha   90.00
_cell.angle_beta   90.00
_cell.angle_gamma   90.00
#
_symmetry.space_group_name_H-M   'P 1'
#
loop_
_entity.id
_entity.type
_entity.pdbx_description
1 polymer ?
#
loop_
_entity_poly.entity_id
_entity_poly.type
_entity_poly.pdbx_seq_one_letter_code
_entity_poly.pdbx_strand_id
1 'polypeptide(L)'
;MDASAQCFPKTRFSMLTPEVEKSLKEMAHVQQIMLCGLETHVCVLQTALDLTEQGYEVHVLVDGVVSRRQGDRQVALERMKQMGCWMCTSEMAMFQMIAEKEHPTFRDISSIAKDARSDGPWMDAI
;
A
#
# COMPACT_ATOMS: atom_id res chain seq x y z
N MET A 1 10.46 11.97 -13.77
CA MET A 1 9.09 11.44 -13.71
C MET A 1 8.26 12.44 -12.92
N ASP A 2 7.40 13.15 -13.57
CA ASP A 2 6.50 14.08 -12.90
C ASP A 2 5.38 13.25 -12.28
N ALA A 3 5.55 12.93 -10.99
CA ALA A 3 4.55 12.19 -10.23
C ALA A 3 3.49 13.18 -9.70
N SER A 4 2.70 13.75 -10.62
CA SER A 4 1.51 14.48 -10.21
C SER A 4 0.51 13.49 -9.61
N ALA A 5 0.26 13.60 -8.30
CA ALA A 5 -0.75 12.80 -7.64
C ALA A 5 -2.12 13.10 -8.27
N GLN A 6 -2.81 12.04 -8.70
CA GLN A 6 -4.16 12.15 -9.24
C GLN A 6 -5.17 11.89 -8.12
N CYS A 7 -6.27 12.61 -8.13
CA CYS A 7 -7.35 12.47 -7.18
C CYS A 7 -8.63 12.05 -7.91
N PHE A 8 -9.17 10.90 -7.51
CA PHE A 8 -10.40 10.33 -8.08
C PHE A 8 -11.48 10.23 -7.00
N PRO A 9 -12.59 10.98 -7.09
CA PRO A 9 -13.71 10.81 -6.19
C PRO A 9 -14.39 9.46 -6.42
N LYS A 10 -14.89 8.84 -5.37
CA LYS A 10 -15.57 7.55 -5.46
C LYS A 10 -16.66 7.41 -4.40
N THR A 11 -17.70 6.65 -4.74
CA THR A 11 -18.73 6.18 -3.81
C THR A 11 -18.61 4.69 -3.49
N ARG A 12 -17.97 3.91 -4.37
CA ARG A 12 -17.60 2.52 -4.11
C ARG A 12 -16.50 2.45 -3.05
N PHE A 13 -16.48 1.39 -2.26
CA PHE A 13 -15.40 1.18 -1.29
C PHE A 13 -14.06 0.89 -2.00
N SER A 14 -14.06 0.04 -3.00
CA SER A 14 -12.88 -0.17 -3.85
C SER A 14 -12.48 1.11 -4.59
N MET A 15 -11.18 1.38 -4.64
CA MET A 15 -10.63 2.44 -5.49
C MET A 15 -10.69 2.11 -6.98
N LEU A 16 -10.92 0.87 -7.36
CA LEU A 16 -10.89 0.44 -8.75
C LEU A 16 -12.20 0.81 -9.46
N THR A 17 -12.42 2.11 -9.61
CA THR A 17 -13.48 2.70 -10.41
C THR A 17 -13.10 2.68 -11.90
N PRO A 18 -14.05 2.87 -12.84
CA PRO A 18 -13.73 2.94 -14.26
C PRO A 18 -12.63 3.95 -14.60
N GLU A 19 -12.61 5.10 -13.92
CA GLU A 19 -11.59 6.14 -14.12
C GLU A 19 -10.20 5.70 -13.66
N VAL A 20 -10.09 5.08 -12.48
CA VAL A 20 -8.83 4.55 -11.96
C VAL A 20 -8.35 3.39 -12.83
N GLU A 21 -9.25 2.50 -13.23
CA GLU A 21 -8.94 1.38 -14.11
C GLU A 21 -8.39 1.84 -15.47
N LYS A 22 -8.99 2.87 -16.05
CA LYS A 22 -8.49 3.51 -17.27
C LYS A 22 -7.08 4.07 -17.07
N SER A 23 -6.87 4.82 -15.99
CA SER A 23 -5.55 5.39 -15.67
C SER A 23 -4.48 4.31 -15.49
N LEU A 24 -4.79 3.21 -14.83
CA LEU A 24 -3.88 2.08 -14.68
C LEU A 24 -3.55 1.40 -16.01
N LYS A 25 -4.53 1.25 -16.89
CA LYS A 25 -4.33 0.67 -18.25
C LYS A 25 -3.43 1.55 -19.12
N GLU A 26 -3.50 2.86 -18.96
CA GLU A 26 -2.61 3.80 -19.65
C GLU A 26 -1.15 3.68 -19.16
N MET A 27 -0.94 3.18 -17.94
CA MET A 27 0.36 2.84 -17.37
C MET A 27 0.69 1.35 -17.54
N ALA A 28 0.71 0.87 -18.78
CA ALA A 28 0.80 -0.56 -19.12
C ALA A 28 2.05 -1.29 -18.55
N HIS A 29 3.07 -0.55 -18.12
CA HIS A 29 4.29 -1.09 -17.51
C HIS A 29 4.13 -1.34 -15.99
N VAL A 30 3.07 -0.83 -15.36
CA VAL A 30 2.82 -1.01 -13.93
C VAL A 30 2.26 -2.41 -13.69
N GLN A 31 2.96 -3.20 -12.89
CA GLN A 31 2.57 -4.55 -12.50
C GLN A 31 2.39 -4.68 -10.98
N GLN A 32 3.04 -3.82 -10.22
CA GLN A 32 3.05 -3.82 -8.76
C GLN A 32 2.38 -2.55 -8.24
N ILE A 33 1.52 -2.72 -7.24
CA ILE A 33 0.77 -1.62 -6.63
C ILE A 33 0.93 -1.68 -5.12
N MET A 34 1.38 -0.58 -4.52
CA MET A 34 1.39 -0.41 -3.07
C MET A 34 0.11 0.26 -2.61
N LEU A 35 -0.55 -0.33 -1.61
CA LEU A 35 -1.76 0.20 -1.00
C LEU A 35 -1.48 0.75 0.40
N CYS A 36 -1.99 1.94 0.65
CA CYS A 36 -2.09 2.54 1.98
C CYS A 36 -3.43 3.28 2.11
N GLY A 37 -3.79 3.66 3.34
CA GLY A 37 -5.01 4.44 3.60
C GLY A 37 -5.97 3.77 4.56
N LEU A 38 -7.25 4.10 4.44
CA LEU A 38 -8.30 3.68 5.38
C LEU A 38 -9.63 3.41 4.65
N GLU A 39 -10.46 2.58 5.25
CA GLU A 39 -10.17 1.68 6.38
C GLU A 39 -9.63 0.37 5.84
N THR A 40 -8.72 -0.25 6.58
CA THR A 40 -8.04 -1.49 6.16
C THR A 40 -9.03 -2.59 5.79
N HIS A 41 -10.09 -2.76 6.59
CA HIS A 41 -11.10 -3.82 6.44
C HIS A 41 -12.24 -3.48 5.48
N VAL A 42 -12.23 -2.29 4.88
CA VAL A 42 -13.28 -1.85 3.95
C VAL A 42 -12.66 -1.47 2.60
N CYS A 43 -12.26 -0.22 2.44
CA CYS A 43 -11.76 0.30 1.16
C CYS A 43 -10.47 -0.36 0.72
N VAL A 44 -9.52 -0.53 1.64
CA VAL A 44 -8.22 -1.15 1.33
C VAL A 44 -8.40 -2.61 0.94
N LEU A 45 -9.14 -3.39 1.74
CA LEU A 45 -9.42 -4.80 1.46
C LEU A 45 -10.09 -4.99 0.10
N GLN A 46 -11.16 -4.23 -0.18
CA GLN A 46 -11.89 -4.38 -1.43
C GLN A 46 -11.07 -3.93 -2.64
N THR A 47 -10.25 -2.89 -2.49
CA THR A 47 -9.31 -2.49 -3.54
C THR A 47 -8.27 -3.57 -3.81
N ALA A 48 -7.70 -4.17 -2.76
CA ALA A 48 -6.75 -5.26 -2.88
C ALA A 48 -7.35 -6.48 -3.60
N LEU A 49 -8.60 -6.82 -3.28
CA LEU A 49 -9.36 -7.89 -3.95
C LEU A 49 -9.46 -7.64 -5.46
N ASP A 50 -9.97 -6.48 -5.84
CA ASP A 50 -10.19 -6.14 -7.25
C ASP A 50 -8.87 -6.10 -8.03
N LEU A 51 -7.82 -5.52 -7.46
CA LEU A 51 -6.50 -5.45 -8.09
C LEU A 51 -5.86 -6.83 -8.27
N THR A 52 -5.96 -7.68 -7.26
CA THR A 52 -5.45 -9.06 -7.33
C THR A 52 -6.21 -9.86 -8.39
N GLU A 53 -7.51 -9.69 -8.49
CA GLU A 53 -8.35 -10.33 -9.50
C GLU A 53 -7.97 -9.90 -10.92
N GLN A 54 -7.52 -8.67 -11.10
CA GLN A 54 -7.00 -8.16 -12.38
C GLN A 54 -5.53 -8.54 -12.66
N GLY A 55 -4.89 -9.28 -11.77
CA GLY A 55 -3.52 -9.80 -11.97
C GLY A 55 -2.40 -8.88 -11.51
N TYR A 56 -2.71 -7.79 -10.79
CA TYR A 56 -1.68 -6.96 -10.17
C TYR A 56 -1.07 -7.65 -8.96
N GLU A 57 0.22 -7.45 -8.78
CA GLU A 57 0.92 -7.79 -7.54
C GLU A 57 0.68 -6.67 -6.51
N VAL A 58 -0.02 -6.99 -5.43
CA VAL A 58 -0.48 -6.00 -4.44
C VAL A 58 0.38 -6.08 -3.19
N HIS A 59 0.98 -4.96 -2.81
CA HIS A 59 1.75 -4.77 -1.59
C HIS A 59 0.95 -3.87 -0.63
N VAL A 60 0.65 -4.37 0.55
CA VAL A 60 -0.07 -3.61 1.58
C VAL A 60 0.93 -3.05 2.58
N LEU A 61 0.96 -1.73 2.73
CA LEU A 61 1.80 -1.07 3.74
C LEU A 61 1.12 -1.20 5.10
N VAL A 62 1.56 -2.17 5.90
CA VAL A 62 0.91 -2.50 7.18
C VAL A 62 0.96 -1.36 8.20
N ASP A 63 1.97 -0.53 8.14
CA ASP A 63 2.13 0.71 8.92
C ASP A 63 1.45 1.93 8.26
N GLY A 64 0.98 1.79 7.03
CA GLY A 64 0.27 2.80 6.26
C GLY A 64 -1.24 2.57 6.13
N VAL A 65 -1.79 1.54 6.77
CA VAL A 65 -3.23 1.24 6.77
C VAL A 65 -3.80 1.24 8.17
N VAL A 66 -5.00 1.77 8.32
CA VAL A 66 -5.65 1.94 9.62
C VAL A 66 -7.13 1.56 9.56
N SER A 67 -7.64 1.02 10.66
CA SER A 67 -9.06 0.82 10.92
C SER A 67 -9.39 1.38 12.29
N ARG A 68 -10.62 1.86 12.48
CA ARG A 68 -11.07 2.35 13.80
C ARG A 68 -11.05 1.28 14.90
N ARG A 69 -11.09 -0.01 14.51
CA ARG A 69 -10.98 -1.14 15.43
C ARG A 69 -9.82 -2.02 15.01
N GLN A 70 -8.95 -2.33 15.95
CA GLN A 70 -7.76 -3.14 15.69
C GLN A 70 -8.11 -4.57 15.26
N GLY A 71 -9.14 -5.16 15.83
CA GLY A 71 -9.59 -6.50 15.45
C GLY A 71 -10.00 -6.59 13.97
N ASP A 72 -10.73 -5.60 13.46
CA ASP A 72 -11.11 -5.54 12.04
C ASP A 72 -9.88 -5.39 11.14
N ARG A 73 -8.90 -4.60 11.58
CA ARG A 73 -7.63 -4.42 10.86
C ARG A 73 -6.85 -5.74 10.77
N GLN A 74 -6.70 -6.46 11.88
CA GLN A 74 -5.99 -7.74 11.93
C GLN A 74 -6.61 -8.78 11.00
N VAL A 75 -7.93 -8.96 11.08
CA VAL A 75 -8.66 -9.91 10.22
C VAL A 75 -8.50 -9.55 8.75
N ALA A 76 -8.55 -8.25 8.40
CA ALA A 76 -8.38 -7.80 7.03
C ALA A 76 -6.96 -8.05 6.51
N LEU A 77 -5.93 -7.76 7.31
CA LEU A 77 -4.52 -8.02 6.95
C LEU A 77 -4.28 -9.52 6.72
N GLU A 78 -4.78 -10.37 7.63
CA GLU A 78 -4.65 -11.82 7.48
C GLU A 78 -5.35 -12.31 6.20
N ARG A 79 -6.55 -11.81 5.93
CA ARG A 79 -7.28 -12.17 4.72
C ARG A 79 -6.55 -11.73 3.45
N MET A 80 -6.03 -10.52 3.40
CA MET A 80 -5.24 -10.04 2.25
C MET A 80 -3.97 -10.87 2.04
N LYS A 81 -3.30 -11.25 3.11
CA LYS A 81 -2.15 -12.15 3.06
C LYS A 81 -2.50 -13.52 2.47
N GLN A 82 -3.61 -14.12 2.90
CA GLN A 82 -4.10 -15.40 2.36
C GLN A 82 -4.49 -15.32 0.89
N MET A 83 -4.90 -14.15 0.41
CA MET A 83 -5.20 -13.90 -1.00
C MET A 83 -3.96 -13.74 -1.89
N GLY A 84 -2.78 -13.71 -1.30
CA GLY A 84 -1.51 -13.53 -2.02
C GLY A 84 -1.00 -12.09 -2.07
N CYS A 85 -1.59 -11.17 -1.31
CA CYS A 85 -1.00 -9.84 -1.15
C CYS A 85 0.28 -9.91 -0.30
N TRP A 86 1.25 -9.08 -0.67
CA TRP A 86 2.48 -8.93 0.10
C TRP A 86 2.27 -7.95 1.24
N MET A 87 2.65 -8.34 2.45
CA MET A 87 2.67 -7.44 3.60
C MET A 87 4.05 -6.83 3.73
N CYS A 88 4.14 -5.52 3.76
CA CYS A 88 5.41 -4.81 3.98
C CYS A 88 5.20 -3.57 4.84
N THR A 89 6.27 -3.09 5.45
CA THR A 89 6.29 -1.78 6.09
C THR A 89 6.74 -0.73 5.07
N SER A 90 6.44 0.53 5.33
CA SER A 90 6.93 1.64 4.50
C SER A 90 8.45 1.66 4.41
N GLU A 91 9.15 1.37 5.52
CA GLU A 91 10.61 1.26 5.54
C GLU A 91 11.12 0.14 4.64
N MET A 92 10.54 -1.07 4.72
CA MET A 92 10.87 -2.19 3.82
C MET A 92 10.70 -1.77 2.35
N ALA A 93 9.57 -1.16 2.02
CA ALA A 93 9.27 -0.73 0.66
C ALA A 93 10.30 0.29 0.15
N MET A 94 10.63 1.30 0.95
CA MET A 94 11.61 2.31 0.58
C MET A 94 13.00 1.73 0.32
N PHE A 95 13.51 0.88 1.21
CA PHE A 95 14.82 0.25 1.02
C PHE A 95 14.83 -0.75 -0.12
N GLN A 96 13.75 -1.45 -0.35
CA GLN A 96 13.61 -2.38 -1.47
C GLN A 96 13.64 -1.65 -2.83
N MET A 97 13.04 -0.47 -2.92
CA MET A 97 13.05 0.34 -4.15
C MET A 97 14.44 0.88 -4.51
N ILE A 98 15.26 1.23 -3.53
CA ILE A 98 16.61 1.75 -3.79
C ILE A 98 17.66 0.64 -3.92
N ALA A 99 17.38 -0.54 -3.41
CA ALA A 99 18.16 -1.78 -3.52
C ALA A 99 19.58 -1.74 -2.91
N GLU A 100 20.27 -0.61 -2.93
CA GLU A 100 21.66 -0.51 -2.48
C GLU A 100 21.98 0.83 -1.80
N LYS A 101 22.99 0.81 -0.97
CA LYS A 101 23.47 1.96 -0.20
C LYS A 101 24.10 3.07 -1.05
N GLU A 102 24.55 2.75 -2.26
CA GLU A 102 25.14 3.70 -3.21
C GLU A 102 24.08 4.47 -4.02
N HIS A 103 22.79 4.14 -3.83
CA HIS A 103 21.70 4.85 -4.49
C HIS A 103 21.68 6.34 -4.09
N PRO A 104 21.49 7.28 -5.05
CA PRO A 104 21.56 8.73 -4.76
C PRO A 104 20.64 9.22 -3.63
N THR A 105 19.48 8.58 -3.44
CA THR A 105 18.50 8.96 -2.41
C THR A 105 18.65 8.17 -1.10
N PHE A 106 19.67 7.33 -0.96
CA PHE A 106 19.86 6.51 0.24
C PHE A 106 19.92 7.33 1.53
N ARG A 107 20.62 8.47 1.52
CA ARG A 107 20.77 9.34 2.70
C ARG A 107 19.42 9.91 3.14
N ASP A 108 18.61 10.34 2.20
CA ASP A 108 17.28 10.92 2.47
C ASP A 108 16.35 9.87 3.05
N ILE A 109 16.31 8.68 2.45
CA ILE A 109 15.49 7.54 2.94
C ILE A 109 15.96 7.10 4.32
N SER A 110 17.28 6.99 4.53
CA SER A 110 17.84 6.62 5.85
C SER A 110 17.50 7.65 6.93
N SER A 111 17.46 8.93 6.59
CA SER A 111 17.03 10.00 7.51
C SER A 111 15.54 9.87 7.85
N ILE A 112 14.69 9.71 6.85
CA ILE A 112 13.23 9.52 7.04
C ILE A 112 12.97 8.29 7.92
N ALA A 113 13.64 7.17 7.66
CA ALA A 113 13.47 5.93 8.43
C ALA A 113 13.89 6.09 9.90
N LYS A 114 14.90 6.92 10.17
CA LYS A 114 15.33 7.22 11.55
C LYS A 114 14.36 8.14 12.27
N ASP A 115 13.74 9.08 11.57
CA ASP A 115 12.80 10.04 12.13
C ASP A 115 11.41 9.43 12.37
N ALA A 116 11.05 8.44 11.58
CA ALA A 116 9.75 7.72 11.65
C ALA A 116 9.66 6.74 12.85
N ARG A 117 10.38 6.97 13.93
CA ARG A 117 10.48 6.08 15.10
C ARG A 117 9.26 6.04 16.01
N SER A 118 8.09 6.20 15.54
CA SER A 118 6.93 5.81 16.35
C SER A 118 6.58 4.36 16.04
N ASP A 119 7.08 3.44 16.85
CA ASP A 119 6.44 2.15 17.02
C ASP A 119 5.02 2.44 17.52
N GLY A 120 4.16 2.81 16.57
CA GLY A 120 2.78 3.07 16.87
C GLY A 120 2.09 1.78 17.32
N PRO A 121 1.04 1.85 18.12
CA PRO A 121 0.32 0.68 18.64
C PRO A 121 -0.24 -0.25 17.55
N TRP A 122 -0.09 0.12 16.31
CA TRP A 122 -0.49 -0.67 15.13
C TRP A 122 0.47 -1.81 14.78
N MET A 123 1.74 -1.70 15.19
CA MET A 123 2.77 -2.70 14.84
C MET A 123 2.70 -3.94 15.72
N ASP A 124 2.17 -3.82 16.94
CA ASP A 124 2.04 -4.93 17.88
C ASP A 124 0.99 -5.97 17.46
N ALA A 125 0.36 -5.78 16.31
CA ALA A 125 -0.83 -6.51 15.90
C ALA A 125 -0.69 -7.21 14.54
N ILE A 126 0.52 -7.54 14.15
CA ILE A 126 0.77 -8.27 12.90
C ILE A 126 1.01 -9.75 13.16
#